data_8ec07362ca94fc1aa5d01b1e7806b738
#
_entry.id   8ec07362ca94fc1aa5d01b1e7806b738
#
_cell.length_a   1.000
_cell.length_b   1.000
_cell.length_c   1.000
_cell.angle_alpha   90.00
_cell.angle_beta   90.00
_cell.angle_gamma   90.00
#
_symmetry.space_group_name_H-M   'P 1'
#
loop_
_entity.id
_entity.type
_entity.pdbx_description
1 polymer ?
#
loop_
_entity_poly.entity_id
_entity_poly.type
_entity_poly.pdbx_seq_one_letter_code
_entity_poly.pdbx_strand_id
1 'polypeptide(L)'
;LEPKYRNYGSWRVTLTANPSAISWKGGTSTLSAGASRDVFVNGVKETLQGGSPSISGGTEGFFLSGNTVSVSENNTASTRSCVFTASHGGSSATVTISQEAAPVSYYFSYGDGSTTHSERVEAGSGSFTLSITSYKIAGNSRKDLSWSASGDSWIHVSGSSVSYDENPTKEIRSGSVTLTQAESGKTLTLTVRQKGKTSIDIN
;
A
#
# COMPACT_ATOMS: atom_id res chain seq x y z
N LEU A 1 -27.12 62.18 23.84
CA LEU A 1 -26.34 60.96 23.61
C LEU A 1 -26.17 60.78 22.11
N GLU A 2 -24.93 60.95 21.60
CA GLU A 2 -24.66 60.69 20.21
C GLU A 2 -24.88 59.20 19.85
N PRO A 3 -25.48 58.87 18.71
CA PRO A 3 -25.68 57.48 18.32
C PRO A 3 -24.32 56.79 18.08
N LYS A 4 -24.10 55.64 18.74
CA LYS A 4 -22.91 54.84 18.52
C LYS A 4 -23.09 53.93 17.29
N TYR A 5 -22.36 54.23 16.22
CA TYR A 5 -22.33 53.38 15.02
C TYR A 5 -21.34 52.26 15.21
N ARG A 6 -21.80 51.02 15.09
CA ARG A 6 -20.92 49.80 15.09
C ARG A 6 -20.73 49.31 13.68
N ASN A 7 -19.46 49.11 13.33
CA ASN A 7 -19.02 48.39 12.13
C ASN A 7 -18.23 47.15 12.52
N TYR A 8 -18.26 46.19 11.65
CA TYR A 8 -17.58 44.89 11.89
C TYR A 8 -16.62 44.61 10.74
N GLY A 9 -15.41 44.22 11.07
CA GLY A 9 -14.44 43.68 10.14
C GLY A 9 -14.84 42.30 9.65
N SER A 10 -14.13 41.82 8.65
CA SER A 10 -14.27 40.43 8.16
C SER A 10 -13.88 39.43 9.24
N TRP A 11 -14.51 38.27 9.21
CA TRP A 11 -14.13 37.17 10.07
C TRP A 11 -12.77 36.61 9.68
N ARG A 12 -11.96 36.27 10.64
CA ARG A 12 -10.73 35.49 10.52
C ARG A 12 -10.98 34.14 11.18
N VAL A 13 -10.84 33.08 10.41
CA VAL A 13 -11.01 31.70 10.87
C VAL A 13 -9.64 31.03 10.97
N THR A 14 -9.43 30.23 12.01
CA THR A 14 -8.25 29.39 12.19
C THR A 14 -8.69 27.95 12.39
N LEU A 15 -7.86 27.02 11.92
CA LEU A 15 -8.05 25.59 12.12
C LEU A 15 -6.69 24.90 12.22
N THR A 16 -6.51 24.11 13.27
CA THR A 16 -5.31 23.29 13.48
C THR A 16 -5.70 21.85 13.80
N ALA A 17 -4.80 20.92 13.56
CA ALA A 17 -4.94 19.51 13.92
C ALA A 17 -3.74 19.07 14.75
N ASN A 18 -3.99 18.31 15.82
CA ASN A 18 -2.93 17.78 16.67
C ASN A 18 -3.24 16.33 17.08
N PRO A 19 -2.39 15.37 16.67
CA PRO A 19 -1.35 15.48 15.65
C PRO A 19 -1.92 15.65 14.24
N SER A 20 -1.16 16.25 13.31
CA SER A 20 -1.53 16.36 11.90
C SER A 20 -0.99 15.20 11.04
N ALA A 21 -0.09 14.39 11.60
CA ALA A 21 0.43 13.16 11.01
C ALA A 21 0.09 11.97 11.91
N ILE A 22 -0.49 10.93 11.31
CA ILE A 22 -0.96 9.73 12.00
C ILE A 22 -0.18 8.53 11.47
N SER A 23 0.21 7.62 12.37
CA SER A 23 0.82 6.35 12.02
C SER A 23 -0.12 5.50 11.14
N TRP A 24 0.43 4.56 10.36
CA TRP A 24 -0.34 3.60 9.58
C TRP A 24 -1.31 2.76 10.43
N LYS A 25 -1.02 2.57 11.71
CA LYS A 25 -1.88 1.83 12.65
C LYS A 25 -3.19 2.57 12.99
N GLY A 26 -3.33 3.82 12.54
CA GLY A 26 -4.46 4.66 12.91
C GLY A 26 -4.23 5.40 14.22
N GLY A 27 -5.27 6.07 14.68
CA GLY A 27 -5.23 6.88 15.89
C GLY A 27 -6.29 7.96 15.88
N THR A 28 -6.06 9.02 16.66
CA THR A 28 -6.96 10.16 16.74
C THR A 28 -6.19 11.47 16.56
N SER A 29 -6.88 12.47 16.02
CA SER A 29 -6.41 13.85 15.96
C SER A 29 -7.49 14.77 16.51
N THR A 30 -7.07 15.80 17.25
CA THR A 30 -7.99 16.83 17.76
C THR A 30 -7.88 18.06 16.86
N LEU A 31 -9.03 18.52 16.37
CA LEU A 31 -9.17 19.77 15.63
C LEU A 31 -9.45 20.92 16.59
N SER A 32 -8.72 22.02 16.42
CA SER A 32 -8.95 23.26 17.17
C SER A 32 -9.28 24.37 16.19
N ALA A 33 -10.50 24.88 16.28
CA ALA A 33 -10.98 25.95 15.39
C ALA A 33 -11.29 27.21 16.21
N GLY A 34 -10.98 28.35 15.63
CA GLY A 34 -11.31 29.66 16.20
C GLY A 34 -11.80 30.62 15.10
N ALA A 35 -12.65 31.57 15.51
CA ALA A 35 -13.02 32.68 14.66
C ALA A 35 -13.02 33.98 15.45
N SER A 36 -12.59 35.07 14.82
CA SER A 36 -12.61 36.41 15.40
C SER A 36 -12.78 37.47 14.33
N ARG A 37 -13.35 38.62 14.70
CA ARG A 37 -13.40 39.83 13.88
C ARG A 37 -13.21 41.06 14.73
N ASP A 38 -12.76 42.13 14.11
CA ASP A 38 -12.68 43.44 14.75
C ASP A 38 -14.06 44.07 14.85
N VAL A 39 -14.32 44.77 15.98
CA VAL A 39 -15.52 45.61 16.18
C VAL A 39 -15.02 47.04 16.29
N PHE A 40 -15.60 47.91 15.48
CA PHE A 40 -15.33 49.35 15.45
C PHE A 40 -16.56 50.10 15.96
N VAL A 41 -16.31 51.11 16.80
CA VAL A 41 -17.33 52.04 17.27
C VAL A 41 -16.89 53.41 16.85
N ASN A 42 -17.76 54.13 16.09
CA ASN A 42 -17.44 55.42 15.50
C ASN A 42 -16.09 55.46 14.77
N GLY A 43 -15.76 54.34 14.05
CA GLY A 43 -14.53 54.21 13.26
C GLY A 43 -13.28 53.80 14.10
N VAL A 44 -13.38 53.68 15.41
CA VAL A 44 -12.28 53.27 16.25
C VAL A 44 -12.43 51.80 16.67
N LYS A 45 -11.36 51.01 16.53
CA LYS A 45 -11.35 49.62 16.94
C LYS A 45 -11.44 49.56 18.48
N GLU A 46 -12.48 48.92 19.02
CA GLU A 46 -12.67 48.78 20.46
C GLU A 46 -12.39 47.37 20.98
N THR A 47 -12.91 46.35 20.29
CA THR A 47 -12.86 44.96 20.78
C THR A 47 -12.69 43.96 19.66
N LEU A 48 -12.35 42.69 20.05
CA LEU A 48 -12.46 41.50 19.20
C LEU A 48 -13.77 40.80 19.54
N GLN A 49 -14.53 40.44 18.52
CA GLN A 49 -15.68 39.55 18.67
C GLN A 49 -15.25 38.12 18.27
N GLY A 50 -15.43 37.19 19.21
CA GLY A 50 -15.25 35.76 18.98
C GLY A 50 -16.45 35.16 18.25
N GLY A 51 -16.22 34.06 17.58
CA GLY A 51 -17.22 33.21 16.93
C GLY A 51 -16.91 31.74 17.09
N SER A 52 -17.91 30.91 16.85
CA SER A 52 -17.78 29.45 16.90
C SER A 52 -17.86 28.90 15.49
N PRO A 53 -16.73 28.51 14.86
CA PRO A 53 -16.72 27.89 13.54
C PRO A 53 -17.38 26.52 13.56
N SER A 54 -18.05 26.18 12.45
CA SER A 54 -18.43 24.80 12.16
C SER A 54 -17.28 24.09 11.48
N ILE A 55 -17.03 22.82 11.85
CA ILE A 55 -16.01 21.99 11.24
C ILE A 55 -16.68 20.93 10.37
N SER A 56 -16.14 20.70 9.18
CA SER A 56 -16.59 19.69 8.24
C SER A 56 -15.41 19.01 7.58
N GLY A 57 -15.66 17.85 6.98
CA GLY A 57 -14.67 17.02 6.30
C GLY A 57 -14.80 15.56 6.69
N GLY A 58 -13.94 14.73 6.12
CA GLY A 58 -13.94 13.30 6.31
C GLY A 58 -13.98 12.59 4.95
N THR A 59 -13.28 11.47 4.89
CA THR A 59 -13.26 10.51 3.76
C THR A 59 -13.14 9.13 4.34
N GLU A 60 -13.12 8.11 3.47
CA GLU A 60 -12.85 6.75 3.91
C GLU A 60 -11.55 6.68 4.75
N GLY A 61 -11.67 6.14 5.95
CA GLY A 61 -10.59 6.02 6.93
C GLY A 61 -10.36 7.25 7.82
N PHE A 62 -11.06 8.38 7.60
CA PHE A 62 -10.99 9.59 8.43
C PHE A 62 -12.41 10.01 8.84
N PHE A 63 -12.76 9.83 10.09
CA PHE A 63 -14.10 10.03 10.63
C PHE A 63 -14.14 11.16 11.63
N LEU A 64 -14.88 12.22 11.30
CA LEU A 64 -15.06 13.39 12.17
C LEU A 64 -16.25 13.20 13.10
N SER A 65 -16.02 13.40 14.41
CA SER A 65 -17.07 13.48 15.43
C SER A 65 -16.76 14.64 16.37
N GLY A 66 -17.57 15.67 16.34
CA GLY A 66 -17.28 16.94 17.03
C GLY A 66 -15.95 17.52 16.56
N ASN A 67 -14.98 17.64 17.46
CA ASN A 67 -13.63 18.13 17.16
C ASN A 67 -12.59 16.99 17.06
N THR A 68 -13.02 15.74 17.13
CA THR A 68 -12.12 14.58 17.08
C THR A 68 -12.23 13.90 15.73
N VAL A 69 -11.09 13.66 15.12
CA VAL A 69 -10.97 12.82 13.92
C VAL A 69 -10.40 11.47 14.35
N SER A 70 -11.18 10.41 14.14
CA SER A 70 -10.71 9.03 14.26
C SER A 70 -10.18 8.56 12.93
N VAL A 71 -8.96 8.05 12.91
CA VAL A 71 -8.28 7.55 11.70
C VAL A 71 -8.11 6.04 11.82
N SER A 72 -8.71 5.30 10.88
CA SER A 72 -8.59 3.84 10.84
C SER A 72 -7.20 3.40 10.38
N GLU A 73 -6.89 2.12 10.54
CA GLU A 73 -5.65 1.51 10.04
C GLU A 73 -5.51 1.64 8.51
N ASN A 74 -4.31 1.98 8.05
CA ASN A 74 -3.96 2.04 6.63
C ASN A 74 -3.16 0.79 6.25
N ASN A 75 -3.83 -0.21 5.71
CA ASN A 75 -3.22 -1.46 5.27
C ASN A 75 -2.75 -1.42 3.80
N THR A 76 -2.35 -0.24 3.33
CA THR A 76 -1.84 -0.04 1.96
C THR A 76 -0.40 0.47 1.98
N ALA A 77 0.31 0.26 0.87
CA ALA A 77 1.67 0.76 0.66
C ALA A 77 1.74 2.25 0.30
N SER A 78 0.62 2.97 0.40
CA SER A 78 0.52 4.38 0.03
C SER A 78 0.09 5.23 1.22
N THR A 79 0.66 6.41 1.35
CA THR A 79 0.16 7.43 2.27
C THR A 79 -1.24 7.87 1.84
N ARG A 80 -2.04 8.31 2.80
CA ARG A 80 -3.34 8.93 2.53
C ARG A 80 -3.53 10.18 3.37
N SER A 81 -4.44 11.06 2.98
CA SER A 81 -4.72 12.31 3.68
C SER A 81 -6.17 12.73 3.53
N CYS A 82 -6.62 13.58 4.46
CA CYS A 82 -7.94 14.18 4.42
C CYS A 82 -7.83 15.66 4.82
N VAL A 83 -8.58 16.50 4.10
CA VAL A 83 -8.69 17.92 4.39
C VAL A 83 -9.96 18.18 5.21
N PHE A 84 -9.80 18.93 6.29
CA PHE A 84 -10.91 19.43 7.12
C PHE A 84 -11.00 20.94 6.97
N THR A 85 -12.22 21.45 7.04
CA THR A 85 -12.53 22.87 6.86
C THR A 85 -13.30 23.39 8.06
N ALA A 86 -12.86 24.50 8.64
CA ALA A 86 -13.64 25.29 9.59
C ALA A 86 -14.22 26.52 8.88
N SER A 87 -15.50 26.83 9.11
CA SER A 87 -16.18 27.94 8.46
C SER A 87 -16.96 28.77 9.46
N HIS A 88 -16.91 30.10 9.31
CA HIS A 88 -17.68 31.05 10.12
C HIS A 88 -17.83 32.38 9.39
N GLY A 89 -19.06 32.89 9.32
CA GLY A 89 -19.35 34.22 8.81
C GLY A 89 -18.83 34.51 7.39
N GLY A 90 -18.87 33.53 6.49
CA GLY A 90 -18.37 33.64 5.11
C GLY A 90 -16.86 33.46 4.95
N SER A 91 -16.11 33.25 6.02
CA SER A 91 -14.68 32.94 6.00
C SER A 91 -14.41 31.48 6.36
N SER A 92 -13.30 30.91 5.89
CA SER A 92 -12.93 29.54 6.17
C SER A 92 -11.41 29.36 6.34
N ALA A 93 -11.04 28.29 7.00
CA ALA A 93 -9.66 27.80 7.10
C ALA A 93 -9.65 26.28 6.94
N THR A 94 -8.57 25.75 6.42
CA THR A 94 -8.41 24.31 6.20
C THR A 94 -7.18 23.77 6.91
N VAL A 95 -7.22 22.47 7.25
CA VAL A 95 -6.09 21.72 7.72
C VAL A 95 -6.09 20.33 7.09
N THR A 96 -4.92 19.80 6.79
CA THR A 96 -4.75 18.43 6.28
C THR A 96 -4.24 17.53 7.39
N ILE A 97 -4.89 16.38 7.58
CA ILE A 97 -4.36 15.27 8.37
C ILE A 97 -3.84 14.23 7.39
N SER A 98 -2.57 13.84 7.55
CA SER A 98 -1.92 12.79 6.76
C SER A 98 -1.76 11.52 7.57
N GLN A 99 -1.77 10.38 6.87
CA GLN A 99 -1.48 9.07 7.47
C GLN A 99 -0.40 8.34 6.69
N GLU A 100 0.54 7.74 7.42
CA GLU A 100 1.63 6.96 6.86
C GLU A 100 1.14 5.74 6.08
N ALA A 101 1.95 5.31 5.11
CA ALA A 101 1.80 4.02 4.46
C ALA A 101 2.17 2.88 5.42
N ALA A 102 1.52 1.73 5.28
CA ALA A 102 1.93 0.53 5.99
C ALA A 102 3.29 0.02 5.48
N PRO A 103 4.13 -0.54 6.35
CA PRO A 103 5.34 -1.24 5.91
C PRO A 103 4.97 -2.45 5.06
N VAL A 104 5.74 -2.70 3.99
CA VAL A 104 5.51 -3.80 3.05
C VAL A 104 6.62 -4.83 3.16
N SER A 105 6.23 -6.10 3.28
CA SER A 105 7.13 -7.24 3.23
C SER A 105 6.72 -8.20 2.13
N TYR A 106 7.69 -8.69 1.35
CA TYR A 106 7.47 -9.61 0.23
C TYR A 106 8.00 -10.99 0.55
N TYR A 107 7.21 -12.00 0.21
CA TYR A 107 7.51 -13.42 0.42
C TYR A 107 7.45 -14.14 -0.91
N PHE A 108 8.53 -14.81 -1.28
CA PHE A 108 8.65 -15.60 -2.49
C PHE A 108 9.64 -16.74 -2.24
N SER A 109 9.13 -17.98 -2.17
CA SER A 109 9.91 -19.18 -1.85
C SER A 109 9.26 -20.43 -2.40
N TYR A 110 10.01 -21.52 -2.47
CA TYR A 110 9.46 -22.85 -2.56
C TYR A 110 8.78 -23.27 -1.24
N GLY A 111 8.04 -24.39 -1.27
CA GLY A 111 7.25 -24.85 -0.11
C GLY A 111 8.07 -25.17 1.14
N ASP A 112 9.34 -25.46 0.97
CA ASP A 112 10.32 -25.68 2.07
C ASP A 112 10.99 -24.38 2.56
N GLY A 113 10.60 -23.23 2.00
CA GLY A 113 11.17 -21.91 2.31
C GLY A 113 12.45 -21.59 1.53
N SER A 114 12.96 -22.49 0.69
CA SER A 114 14.17 -22.26 -0.11
C SER A 114 13.91 -21.32 -1.30
N THR A 115 14.98 -20.76 -1.86
CA THR A 115 14.96 -19.96 -3.10
C THR A 115 15.50 -20.74 -4.29
N THR A 116 15.91 -21.98 -4.09
CA THR A 116 16.40 -22.89 -5.13
C THR A 116 15.72 -24.24 -5.02
N HIS A 117 15.42 -24.86 -6.16
CA HIS A 117 14.88 -26.20 -6.24
C HIS A 117 15.59 -26.96 -7.35
N SER A 118 15.86 -28.25 -7.12
CA SER A 118 16.51 -29.13 -8.10
C SER A 118 15.69 -30.39 -8.27
N GLU A 119 15.34 -30.71 -9.53
CA GLU A 119 14.58 -31.90 -9.87
C GLU A 119 15.40 -32.80 -10.78
N ARG A 120 15.29 -34.12 -10.60
CA ARG A 120 15.90 -35.13 -11.46
C ARG A 120 14.83 -35.91 -12.17
N VAL A 121 14.89 -35.94 -13.49
CA VAL A 121 13.85 -36.54 -14.33
C VAL A 121 14.40 -37.54 -15.32
N GLU A 122 13.52 -38.41 -15.81
CA GLU A 122 13.86 -39.44 -16.78
C GLU A 122 14.07 -38.83 -18.19
N ALA A 123 14.60 -39.60 -19.14
CA ALA A 123 14.92 -39.17 -20.49
C ALA A 123 13.67 -38.78 -21.30
N GLY A 124 12.55 -39.46 -21.11
CA GLY A 124 11.28 -39.15 -21.80
C GLY A 124 10.72 -37.79 -21.33
N SER A 125 9.76 -37.29 -22.12
CA SER A 125 8.96 -36.12 -21.68
C SER A 125 8.12 -36.44 -20.45
N GLY A 126 7.83 -35.44 -19.62
CA GLY A 126 7.06 -35.62 -18.40
C GLY A 126 6.71 -34.31 -17.74
N SER A 127 6.20 -34.42 -16.51
CA SER A 127 5.84 -33.26 -15.70
C SER A 127 5.98 -33.54 -14.21
N PHE A 128 6.11 -32.46 -13.44
CA PHE A 128 6.06 -32.45 -11.98
C PHE A 128 5.44 -31.14 -11.49
N THR A 129 5.18 -31.07 -10.18
CA THR A 129 4.52 -29.91 -9.59
C THR A 129 5.45 -29.22 -8.59
N LEU A 130 5.47 -27.89 -8.63
CA LEU A 130 6.17 -27.05 -7.64
C LEU A 130 5.18 -26.53 -6.60
N SER A 131 5.59 -26.50 -5.36
CA SER A 131 4.93 -25.73 -4.31
C SER A 131 5.59 -24.36 -4.21
N ILE A 132 4.87 -23.30 -4.55
CA ILE A 132 5.40 -21.93 -4.57
C ILE A 132 4.54 -21.05 -3.68
N THR A 133 5.19 -20.29 -2.82
CA THR A 133 4.61 -19.25 -1.98
C THR A 133 4.97 -17.89 -2.57
N SER A 134 3.96 -17.08 -2.91
CA SER A 134 4.16 -15.75 -3.51
C SER A 134 3.09 -14.78 -2.99
N TYR A 135 3.47 -13.90 -2.05
CA TYR A 135 2.57 -12.88 -1.51
C TYR A 135 3.35 -11.70 -0.94
N LYS A 136 2.61 -10.62 -0.63
CA LYS A 136 3.08 -9.51 0.22
C LYS A 136 2.17 -9.32 1.42
N ILE A 137 2.71 -8.70 2.45
CA ILE A 137 1.97 -8.16 3.58
C ILE A 137 2.21 -6.65 3.61
N ALA A 138 1.12 -5.88 3.66
CA ALA A 138 1.15 -4.45 3.93
C ALA A 138 0.34 -4.19 5.21
N GLY A 139 1.00 -3.76 6.27
CA GLY A 139 0.38 -3.71 7.60
C GLY A 139 -0.10 -5.10 8.05
N ASN A 140 -1.41 -5.26 8.19
CA ASN A 140 -2.06 -6.54 8.54
C ASN A 140 -2.75 -7.21 7.34
N SER A 141 -2.64 -6.65 6.14
CA SER A 141 -3.28 -7.17 4.94
C SER A 141 -2.32 -8.01 4.10
N ARG A 142 -2.70 -9.25 3.79
CA ARG A 142 -2.01 -10.14 2.86
C ARG A 142 -2.63 -10.07 1.47
N LYS A 143 -1.77 -10.01 0.45
CA LYS A 143 -2.15 -10.10 -0.96
C LYS A 143 -1.23 -11.07 -1.69
N ASP A 144 -1.81 -12.08 -2.35
CA ASP A 144 -1.05 -12.98 -3.21
C ASP A 144 -0.56 -12.22 -4.46
N LEU A 145 0.65 -12.55 -4.92
CA LEU A 145 1.31 -11.90 -6.03
C LEU A 145 1.55 -12.90 -7.17
N SER A 146 1.39 -12.41 -8.38
CA SER A 146 1.77 -13.14 -9.60
C SER A 146 3.28 -13.20 -9.75
N TRP A 147 3.73 -14.20 -10.50
CA TRP A 147 5.11 -14.39 -10.90
C TRP A 147 5.17 -14.94 -12.32
N SER A 148 6.31 -14.84 -12.95
CA SER A 148 6.60 -15.35 -14.29
C SER A 148 7.81 -16.25 -14.25
N ALA A 149 7.98 -17.07 -15.29
CA ALA A 149 9.12 -17.96 -15.45
C ALA A 149 9.82 -17.71 -16.80
N SER A 150 11.14 -17.78 -16.80
CA SER A 150 11.99 -17.66 -17.99
C SER A 150 13.22 -18.54 -17.83
N GLY A 151 13.59 -19.26 -18.89
CA GLY A 151 14.75 -20.16 -18.86
C GLY A 151 14.89 -21.02 -20.09
N ASP A 152 15.45 -22.21 -19.92
CA ASP A 152 15.72 -23.15 -21.01
C ASP A 152 14.44 -23.60 -21.71
N SER A 153 14.44 -23.59 -23.03
CA SER A 153 13.28 -23.78 -23.89
C SER A 153 12.63 -25.17 -23.82
N TRP A 154 13.32 -26.17 -23.28
CA TRP A 154 12.80 -27.52 -23.08
C TRP A 154 12.11 -27.74 -21.73
N ILE A 155 12.06 -26.70 -20.88
CA ILE A 155 11.38 -26.68 -19.59
C ILE A 155 10.25 -25.65 -19.65
N HIS A 156 9.02 -26.09 -19.49
CA HIS A 156 7.84 -25.25 -19.60
C HIS A 156 7.14 -25.14 -18.24
N VAL A 157 6.96 -23.91 -17.76
CA VAL A 157 6.33 -23.63 -16.47
C VAL A 157 4.99 -22.95 -16.69
N SER A 158 3.91 -23.52 -16.16
CA SER A 158 2.57 -22.97 -16.20
C SER A 158 1.92 -23.09 -14.82
N GLY A 159 1.79 -21.96 -14.11
CA GLY A 159 1.40 -21.99 -12.71
C GLY A 159 2.37 -22.86 -11.90
N SER A 160 1.85 -23.77 -11.07
CA SER A 160 2.67 -24.71 -10.29
C SER A 160 3.13 -25.95 -11.09
N SER A 161 2.65 -26.14 -12.31
CA SER A 161 3.01 -27.28 -13.16
C SER A 161 4.26 -26.98 -14.00
N VAL A 162 5.19 -27.93 -14.00
CA VAL A 162 6.37 -27.91 -14.86
C VAL A 162 6.31 -29.12 -15.78
N SER A 163 6.39 -28.89 -17.08
CA SER A 163 6.58 -29.96 -18.07
C SER A 163 7.94 -29.82 -18.74
N TYR A 164 8.48 -30.90 -19.25
CA TYR A 164 9.76 -30.93 -19.91
C TYR A 164 9.73 -31.85 -21.14
N ASP A 165 10.47 -31.46 -22.14
CA ASP A 165 10.58 -32.21 -23.39
C ASP A 165 11.50 -33.43 -23.23
N GLU A 166 11.33 -34.42 -24.11
CA GLU A 166 12.21 -35.58 -24.18
C GLU A 166 13.67 -35.14 -24.46
N ASN A 167 14.62 -35.77 -23.76
CA ASN A 167 16.04 -35.65 -24.10
C ASN A 167 16.39 -36.67 -25.21
N PRO A 168 16.58 -36.23 -26.45
CA PRO A 168 16.86 -37.13 -27.55
C PRO A 168 18.26 -37.74 -27.54
N THR A 169 19.15 -37.26 -26.68
CA THR A 169 20.56 -37.64 -26.62
C THR A 169 20.83 -38.73 -25.57
N LYS A 170 21.97 -39.38 -25.66
CA LYS A 170 22.46 -40.32 -24.63
C LYS A 170 23.07 -39.62 -23.41
N GLU A 171 23.37 -38.33 -23.54
CA GLU A 171 24.02 -37.57 -22.51
C GLU A 171 22.99 -36.95 -21.51
N ILE A 172 23.39 -36.82 -20.29
CA ILE A 172 22.60 -36.07 -19.28
C ILE A 172 22.61 -34.61 -19.68
N ARG A 173 21.43 -33.97 -19.67
CA ARG A 173 21.33 -32.51 -19.78
C ARG A 173 20.86 -31.85 -18.50
N SER A 174 21.29 -30.62 -18.31
CA SER A 174 20.79 -29.78 -17.21
C SER A 174 20.25 -28.46 -17.80
N GLY A 175 19.15 -27.99 -17.26
CA GLY A 175 18.57 -26.71 -17.61
C GLY A 175 18.12 -25.94 -16.37
N SER A 176 17.96 -24.64 -16.54
CA SER A 176 17.58 -23.74 -15.47
C SER A 176 16.43 -22.84 -15.88
N VAL A 177 15.53 -22.59 -14.95
CA VAL A 177 14.45 -21.61 -15.07
C VAL A 177 14.49 -20.67 -13.90
N THR A 178 14.39 -19.37 -14.16
CA THR A 178 14.24 -18.33 -13.15
C THR A 178 12.78 -17.94 -13.04
N LEU A 179 12.22 -18.00 -11.86
CA LEU A 179 10.90 -17.50 -11.54
C LEU A 179 11.07 -16.11 -10.92
N THR A 180 10.26 -15.14 -11.35
CA THR A 180 10.37 -13.74 -10.89
C THR A 180 9.02 -13.25 -10.40
N GLN A 181 8.98 -12.79 -9.14
CA GLN A 181 7.80 -12.16 -8.55
C GLN A 181 7.60 -10.76 -9.13
N ALA A 182 6.39 -10.47 -9.63
CA ALA A 182 6.10 -9.28 -10.42
C ALA A 182 6.36 -7.95 -9.70
N GLU A 183 5.92 -7.80 -8.45
CA GLU A 183 6.03 -6.51 -7.74
C GLU A 183 7.41 -6.29 -7.07
N SER A 184 8.01 -7.35 -6.53
CA SER A 184 9.26 -7.23 -5.75
C SER A 184 10.52 -7.45 -6.56
N GLY A 185 10.41 -8.11 -7.71
CA GLY A 185 11.57 -8.59 -8.47
C GLY A 185 12.36 -9.72 -7.81
N LYS A 186 11.89 -10.28 -6.68
CA LYS A 186 12.52 -11.46 -6.06
C LYS A 186 12.48 -12.64 -7.01
N THR A 187 13.52 -13.46 -6.97
CA THR A 187 13.67 -14.60 -7.86
C THR A 187 13.82 -15.92 -7.13
N LEU A 188 13.34 -17.00 -7.77
CA LEU A 188 13.63 -18.37 -7.41
C LEU A 188 14.31 -19.04 -8.59
N THR A 189 15.17 -20.02 -8.33
CA THR A 189 15.86 -20.80 -9.36
C THR A 189 15.38 -22.25 -9.31
N LEU A 190 14.92 -22.75 -10.46
CA LEU A 190 14.63 -24.16 -10.70
C LEU A 190 15.76 -24.74 -11.57
N THR A 191 16.37 -25.85 -11.15
CA THR A 191 17.30 -26.61 -11.96
C THR A 191 16.69 -27.98 -12.25
N VAL A 192 16.62 -28.35 -13.53
CA VAL A 192 16.15 -29.68 -13.94
C VAL A 192 17.33 -30.44 -14.57
N ARG A 193 17.58 -31.63 -14.03
CA ARG A 193 18.61 -32.53 -14.54
C ARG A 193 17.93 -33.76 -15.12
N GLN A 194 18.01 -33.90 -16.45
CA GLN A 194 17.36 -34.98 -17.21
C GLN A 194 18.35 -36.02 -17.67
N LYS A 195 18.01 -37.31 -17.47
CA LYS A 195 18.80 -38.43 -17.97
C LYS A 195 18.89 -38.43 -19.48
N GLY A 196 19.94 -39.03 -20.02
CA GLY A 196 20.03 -39.38 -21.41
C GLY A 196 19.25 -40.68 -21.75
N LYS A 197 18.91 -40.86 -23.01
CA LYS A 197 18.30 -42.11 -23.51
C LYS A 197 19.23 -43.29 -23.29
N THR A 198 18.73 -44.38 -22.73
CA THR A 198 19.39 -45.68 -22.78
C THR A 198 19.14 -46.32 -24.14
N SER A 199 20.20 -46.70 -24.89
CA SER A 199 20.04 -47.56 -26.06
C SER A 199 19.66 -48.96 -25.58
N ILE A 200 18.52 -49.46 -26.06
CA ILE A 200 18.24 -50.90 -25.96
C ILE A 200 18.89 -51.48 -27.20
N ASP A 201 20.05 -52.18 -27.03
CA ASP A 201 20.61 -53.00 -28.08
C ASP A 201 19.73 -54.25 -28.18
N ILE A 202 18.86 -54.28 -29.16
CA ILE A 202 18.10 -55.49 -29.53
C ILE A 202 19.05 -56.33 -30.37
N ASN A 203 19.63 -57.36 -29.75
CA ASN A 203 20.32 -58.43 -30.47
C ASN A 203 19.32 -59.39 -31.10
#